data_c8452176bb717327efc3e3429875f1a3
#
_entry.id   c8452176bb717327efc3e3429875f1a3
#
_cell.length_a   1.000
_cell.length_b   1.000
_cell.length_c   1.000
_cell.angle_alpha   90.00
_cell.angle_beta   90.00
_cell.angle_gamma   90.00
#
_symmetry.space_group_name_H-M   'P 1'
#
loop_
_entity.id
_entity.type
_entity.pdbx_description
1 polymer ?
#
loop_
_entity_poly.entity_id
_entity_poly.type
_entity_poly.pdbx_seq_one_letter_code
_entity_poly.pdbx_strand_id
1 'polypeptide(L)'
;KNHRIVLDGQSDSYILYDYWQIRPDNLAFYSSAFTKSLFAHPCNTHERVVRSGRKLVIKISAPRVEKNQCVAITGNQECLGNWHPDKALLLSCDTFPEWHIDLDAAEIRYPLEYKFLVWDNDSRQPLYWESDENRILSLVPQKQGETVVISGLYFRDSLPLWRCAGSVIPVFSLRSEKSFGVGDLGDLHMLVDWARKTHQRIIQVLPMNDTTMTHTWVDSYPYSAISIYALHPMYVDLSALGTLKDPERAAFYAGKQKELNAKDTVDYEEVLKYKLGYCQEYFAGEGKAVLDTPEFKEFLAQNESWLMPYATYC
;
A
#
# COMPACT_ATOMS: atom_id res chain seq x y z
N LYS A 1 -10.58 -12.13 -3.23
CA LYS A 1 -9.12 -12.05 -3.14
C LYS A 1 -8.58 -13.31 -3.82
N ASN A 2 -7.64 -13.18 -4.76
CA ASN A 2 -7.05 -14.33 -5.43
C ASN A 2 -5.92 -14.88 -4.55
N HIS A 3 -5.85 -16.20 -4.45
CA HIS A 3 -4.71 -16.89 -3.84
C HIS A 3 -3.56 -16.89 -4.82
N ARG A 4 -2.35 -16.63 -4.33
CA ARG A 4 -1.14 -16.70 -5.13
C ARG A 4 -0.37 -17.97 -4.75
N ILE A 5 -0.11 -18.80 -5.74
CA ILE A 5 0.75 -19.97 -5.60
C ILE A 5 2.00 -19.71 -6.44
N VAL A 6 3.16 -19.86 -5.83
CA VAL A 6 4.43 -19.80 -6.53
C VAL A 6 4.87 -21.23 -6.80
N LEU A 7 5.01 -21.57 -8.06
CA LEU A 7 5.59 -22.84 -8.49
C LEU A 7 7.11 -22.65 -8.53
N ASP A 8 7.80 -23.19 -7.55
CA ASP A 8 9.25 -23.05 -7.40
C ASP A 8 10.08 -23.99 -8.32
N GLY A 9 9.39 -24.90 -9.03
CA GLY A 9 10.02 -25.87 -9.90
C GLY A 9 10.79 -26.98 -9.17
N GLN A 10 10.71 -27.03 -7.84
CA GLN A 10 11.39 -28.05 -7.01
C GLN A 10 10.51 -29.26 -6.72
N SER A 11 9.24 -29.17 -7.04
CA SER A 11 8.24 -30.20 -6.78
C SER A 11 7.64 -30.73 -8.08
N ASP A 12 7.41 -32.04 -8.15
CA ASP A 12 6.75 -32.70 -9.29
C ASP A 12 5.26 -32.41 -9.33
N SER A 13 4.64 -32.16 -8.18
CA SER A 13 3.23 -31.80 -8.08
C SER A 13 2.92 -30.94 -6.86
N TYR A 14 1.81 -30.20 -6.95
CA TYR A 14 1.32 -29.32 -5.89
C TYR A 14 -0.11 -29.68 -5.55
N ILE A 15 -0.40 -29.89 -4.26
CA ILE A 15 -1.74 -30.15 -3.75
C ILE A 15 -2.15 -28.96 -2.89
N LEU A 16 -3.24 -28.30 -3.26
CA LEU A 16 -3.75 -27.12 -2.57
C LEU A 16 -4.96 -27.49 -1.73
N TYR A 17 -4.85 -27.31 -0.42
CA TYR A 17 -5.98 -27.30 0.51
C TYR A 17 -6.33 -25.85 0.83
N ASP A 18 -7.50 -25.42 0.36
CA ASP A 18 -8.00 -24.07 0.58
C ASP A 18 -9.28 -24.12 1.42
N TYR A 19 -9.50 -23.08 2.21
CA TYR A 19 -10.65 -23.01 3.10
C TYR A 19 -11.57 -21.89 2.68
N TRP A 20 -12.83 -22.21 2.41
CA TRP A 20 -13.86 -21.20 2.25
C TRP A 20 -14.16 -20.56 3.60
N GLN A 21 -13.97 -19.25 3.70
CA GLN A 21 -14.23 -18.54 4.94
C GLN A 21 -15.27 -17.45 4.75
N ILE A 22 -16.11 -17.25 5.76
CA ILE A 22 -16.96 -16.08 5.89
C ILE A 22 -16.03 -14.86 6.03
N ARG A 23 -16.39 -13.75 5.39
CA ARG A 23 -15.59 -12.52 5.46
C ARG A 23 -15.42 -12.11 6.93
N PRO A 24 -14.18 -11.96 7.41
CA PRO A 24 -13.95 -11.51 8.77
C PRO A 24 -14.31 -10.02 8.91
N ASP A 25 -14.65 -9.58 10.11
CA ASP A 25 -15.00 -8.18 10.41
C ASP A 25 -13.87 -7.19 10.07
N ASN A 26 -12.64 -7.66 10.04
CA ASN A 26 -11.47 -6.89 9.71
C ASN A 26 -11.09 -6.93 8.21
N LEU A 27 -12.00 -7.33 7.32
CA LEU A 27 -11.74 -7.49 5.89
C LEU A 27 -11.14 -6.24 5.22
N ALA A 28 -11.55 -5.05 5.65
CA ALA A 28 -11.02 -3.79 5.13
C ALA A 28 -9.49 -3.69 5.26
N PHE A 29 -8.91 -4.28 6.30
CA PHE A 29 -7.49 -4.25 6.59
C PHE A 29 -6.63 -5.03 5.59
N TYR A 30 -7.24 -5.89 4.78
CA TYR A 30 -6.56 -6.63 3.72
C TYR A 30 -6.46 -5.86 2.40
N SER A 31 -7.07 -4.68 2.34
CA SER A 31 -6.95 -3.82 1.15
C SER A 31 -5.58 -3.15 1.09
N SER A 32 -5.15 -2.77 -0.13
CA SER A 32 -3.87 -2.09 -0.34
C SER A 32 -3.77 -0.75 0.39
N ALA A 33 -4.89 -0.08 0.65
CA ALA A 33 -4.94 1.15 1.42
C ALA A 33 -4.40 0.95 2.85
N PHE A 34 -4.59 -0.21 3.44
CA PHE A 34 -4.07 -0.55 4.76
C PHE A 34 -2.72 -1.28 4.68
N THR A 35 -2.61 -2.31 3.84
CA THR A 35 -1.42 -3.18 3.82
C THR A 35 -0.18 -2.52 3.20
N LYS A 36 -0.37 -1.49 2.35
CA LYS A 36 0.74 -0.73 1.74
C LYS A 36 1.01 0.60 2.43
N SER A 37 0.24 0.99 3.44
CA SER A 37 0.40 2.25 4.16
C SER A 37 0.43 2.03 5.67
N LEU A 38 -0.72 2.00 6.33
CA LEU A 38 -0.84 1.96 7.78
C LEU A 38 -0.22 0.70 8.39
N PHE A 39 -0.47 -0.45 7.78
CA PHE A 39 0.06 -1.75 8.19
C PHE A 39 1.22 -2.24 7.32
N ALA A 40 1.81 -1.35 6.51
CA ALA A 40 2.95 -1.73 5.69
C ALA A 40 4.05 -2.35 6.56
N HIS A 41 4.46 -3.56 6.20
CA HIS A 41 5.41 -4.37 6.96
C HIS A 41 6.69 -4.58 6.15
N PRO A 42 7.89 -4.45 6.76
CA PRO A 42 9.12 -4.82 6.11
C PRO A 42 9.11 -6.34 5.84
N CYS A 43 9.56 -6.73 4.66
CA CYS A 43 9.59 -8.13 4.28
C CYS A 43 10.79 -8.82 4.93
N ASN A 44 10.53 -9.79 5.80
CA ASN A 44 11.54 -10.67 6.37
C ASN A 44 11.30 -12.08 5.83
N THR A 45 12.34 -12.70 5.28
CA THR A 45 12.30 -14.07 4.78
C THR A 45 12.99 -14.99 5.78
N HIS A 46 12.32 -16.07 6.13
CA HIS A 46 12.87 -17.13 7.00
C HIS A 46 12.88 -18.44 6.19
N GLU A 47 13.89 -18.60 5.35
CA GLU A 47 14.03 -19.77 4.51
C GLU A 47 14.32 -21.02 5.35
N ARG A 48 13.66 -22.12 5.01
CA ARG A 48 13.86 -23.44 5.60
C ARG A 48 14.13 -24.47 4.53
N VAL A 49 15.08 -25.33 4.81
CA VAL A 49 15.47 -26.39 3.88
C VAL A 49 14.59 -27.61 4.13
N VAL A 50 13.81 -28.00 3.13
CA VAL A 50 13.07 -29.27 3.09
C VAL A 50 13.96 -30.32 2.46
N ARG A 51 14.34 -31.33 3.22
CA ARG A 51 15.32 -32.34 2.79
C ARG A 51 14.69 -33.63 2.25
N SER A 52 13.48 -33.93 2.69
CA SER A 52 12.79 -35.19 2.32
C SER A 52 12.19 -35.19 0.92
N GLY A 53 12.13 -34.00 0.26
CA GLY A 53 11.38 -33.83 -0.99
C GLY A 53 9.86 -33.87 -0.81
N ARG A 54 9.35 -33.79 0.43
CA ARG A 54 7.92 -33.63 0.77
C ARG A 54 7.72 -32.35 1.53
N LYS A 55 7.21 -31.32 0.85
CA LYS A 55 7.07 -29.98 1.41
C LYS A 55 5.63 -29.72 1.86
N LEU A 56 5.45 -29.28 3.10
CA LEU A 56 4.20 -28.73 3.60
C LEU A 56 4.35 -27.22 3.78
N VAL A 57 3.56 -26.45 3.05
CA VAL A 57 3.51 -25.00 3.17
C VAL A 57 2.24 -24.60 3.92
N ILE A 58 2.37 -23.88 5.01
CA ILE A 58 1.23 -23.33 5.75
C ILE A 58 1.22 -21.83 5.58
N LYS A 59 0.10 -21.29 5.10
CA LYS A 59 -0.10 -19.86 4.83
C LYS A 59 -1.20 -19.30 5.72
N ILE A 60 -0.94 -18.13 6.29
CA ILE A 60 -1.89 -17.42 7.16
C ILE A 60 -1.88 -15.92 6.87
N SER A 61 -3.05 -15.32 6.83
CA SER A 61 -3.19 -13.87 6.68
C SER A 61 -3.25 -13.18 8.03
N ALA A 62 -2.33 -12.23 8.28
CA ALA A 62 -2.24 -11.47 9.53
C ALA A 62 -1.83 -10.01 9.26
N PRO A 63 -2.78 -9.12 8.90
CA PRO A 63 -2.47 -7.75 8.47
C PRO A 63 -2.11 -6.81 9.63
N ARG A 64 -2.43 -7.15 10.88
CA ARG A 64 -2.26 -6.26 12.04
C ARG A 64 -0.96 -6.49 12.82
N VAL A 65 -0.08 -7.33 12.30
CA VAL A 65 1.26 -7.52 12.88
C VAL A 65 2.10 -6.28 12.64
N GLU A 66 2.70 -5.71 13.68
CA GLU A 66 3.46 -4.47 13.61
C GLU A 66 4.83 -4.67 12.95
N LYS A 67 5.47 -3.56 12.54
CA LYS A 67 6.72 -3.59 11.73
C LYS A 67 7.89 -4.33 12.37
N ASN A 68 7.96 -4.31 13.71
CA ASN A 68 8.99 -5.00 14.48
C ASN A 68 8.58 -6.40 14.94
N GLN A 69 7.42 -6.89 14.51
CA GLN A 69 6.86 -8.16 14.92
C GLN A 69 6.86 -9.16 13.77
N CYS A 70 6.66 -10.42 14.08
CA CYS A 70 6.58 -11.51 13.13
C CYS A 70 5.50 -12.51 13.58
N VAL A 71 4.85 -13.18 12.64
CA VAL A 71 4.03 -14.35 12.97
C VAL A 71 4.94 -15.53 13.20
N ALA A 72 4.66 -16.30 14.24
CA ALA A 72 5.33 -17.56 14.53
C ALA A 72 4.33 -18.69 14.72
N ILE A 73 4.78 -19.93 14.56
CA ILE A 73 4.00 -21.14 14.78
C ILE A 73 4.70 -22.05 15.78
N THR A 74 3.92 -22.66 16.66
CA THR A 74 4.38 -23.74 17.54
C THR A 74 3.32 -24.84 17.61
N GLY A 75 3.68 -26.01 18.08
CA GLY A 75 2.76 -27.14 18.10
C GLY A 75 3.23 -28.30 18.98
N ASN A 76 2.50 -29.40 18.92
CA ASN A 76 2.65 -30.58 19.78
C ASN A 76 3.85 -31.51 19.43
N GLN A 77 4.74 -31.08 18.54
CA GLN A 77 5.85 -31.89 18.06
C GLN A 77 7.17 -31.13 18.10
N GLU A 78 8.28 -31.85 18.14
CA GLU A 78 9.62 -31.29 18.23
C GLU A 78 9.93 -30.33 17.06
N CYS A 79 9.53 -30.72 15.84
CA CYS A 79 9.68 -29.88 14.64
C CYS A 79 8.94 -28.53 14.73
N LEU A 80 7.97 -28.39 15.65
CA LEU A 80 7.26 -27.15 15.96
C LEU A 80 7.52 -26.66 17.40
N GLY A 81 8.60 -27.09 18.05
CA GLY A 81 9.04 -26.62 19.36
C GLY A 81 8.27 -27.12 20.57
N ASN A 82 7.41 -28.16 20.45
CA ASN A 82 6.70 -28.80 21.57
C ASN A 82 5.97 -27.80 22.49
N TRP A 83 5.22 -26.87 21.93
CA TRP A 83 4.50 -25.80 22.65
C TRP A 83 5.38 -24.82 23.42
N HIS A 84 6.71 -24.83 23.22
CA HIS A 84 7.61 -23.85 23.81
C HIS A 84 7.65 -22.59 22.95
N PRO A 85 7.13 -21.45 23.41
CA PRO A 85 7.07 -20.24 22.60
C PRO A 85 8.43 -19.71 22.15
N ASP A 86 9.46 -19.90 22.98
CA ASP A 86 10.86 -19.58 22.70
C ASP A 86 11.47 -20.40 21.56
N LYS A 87 10.85 -21.53 21.24
CA LYS A 87 11.21 -22.43 20.12
C LYS A 87 10.25 -22.33 18.94
N ALA A 88 9.32 -21.37 18.98
CA ALA A 88 8.38 -21.17 17.88
C ALA A 88 9.12 -20.83 16.59
N LEU A 89 8.58 -21.30 15.48
CA LEU A 89 9.18 -21.09 14.16
C LEU A 89 8.62 -19.82 13.53
N LEU A 90 9.49 -18.89 13.17
CA LEU A 90 9.10 -17.64 12.53
C LEU A 90 8.67 -17.87 11.08
N LEU A 91 7.62 -17.17 10.64
CA LEU A 91 7.08 -17.21 9.30
C LEU A 91 7.69 -16.11 8.43
N SER A 92 7.81 -16.38 7.14
CA SER A 92 8.18 -15.39 6.12
C SER A 92 6.97 -14.55 5.70
N CYS A 93 7.19 -13.27 5.35
CA CYS A 93 6.13 -12.32 4.98
C CYS A 93 6.37 -11.62 3.63
N ASP A 94 7.07 -12.25 2.71
CA ASP A 94 7.35 -11.73 1.36
C ASP A 94 6.08 -11.39 0.56
N THR A 95 4.94 -11.98 0.94
CA THR A 95 3.63 -11.69 0.35
C THR A 95 2.65 -11.03 1.34
N PHE A 96 3.16 -10.16 2.23
CA PHE A 96 2.33 -9.47 3.23
C PHE A 96 0.99 -8.94 2.63
N PRO A 97 -0.14 -9.12 3.29
CA PRO A 97 -0.37 -9.58 4.67
C PRO A 97 -0.45 -11.11 4.83
N GLU A 98 -0.07 -11.90 3.83
CA GLU A 98 0.04 -13.35 3.94
C GLU A 98 1.44 -13.72 4.42
N TRP A 99 1.48 -14.55 5.45
CA TRP A 99 2.66 -15.13 6.06
C TRP A 99 2.71 -16.60 5.72
N HIS A 100 3.90 -17.15 5.52
CA HIS A 100 4.04 -18.58 5.22
C HIS A 100 5.24 -19.20 5.92
N ILE A 101 5.18 -20.53 6.04
CA ILE A 101 6.27 -21.35 6.50
C ILE A 101 6.33 -22.63 5.67
N ASP A 102 7.55 -23.03 5.33
CA ASP A 102 7.86 -24.29 4.68
C ASP A 102 8.32 -25.31 5.74
N LEU A 103 7.66 -26.44 5.79
CA LEU A 103 7.95 -27.52 6.73
C LEU A 103 8.31 -28.81 5.96
N ASP A 104 9.24 -29.58 6.51
CA ASP A 104 9.53 -30.92 6.01
C ASP A 104 8.46 -31.90 6.53
N ALA A 105 7.59 -32.35 5.62
CA ALA A 105 6.48 -33.21 6.00
C ALA A 105 6.93 -34.60 6.50
N ALA A 106 8.18 -34.98 6.27
CA ALA A 106 8.72 -36.23 6.84
C ALA A 106 8.94 -36.17 8.37
N GLU A 107 9.07 -34.94 8.91
CA GLU A 107 9.24 -34.70 10.34
C GLU A 107 7.90 -34.60 11.08
N ILE A 108 6.77 -34.59 10.33
CA ILE A 108 5.43 -34.37 10.88
C ILE A 108 4.70 -35.68 11.09
N ARG A 109 4.14 -35.87 12.28
CA ARG A 109 3.20 -36.93 12.63
C ARG A 109 1.79 -36.37 12.72
N TYR A 110 0.82 -37.08 12.15
CA TYR A 110 -0.58 -36.62 12.15
C TYR A 110 -1.39 -37.37 13.25
N PRO A 111 -2.38 -36.69 13.90
CA PRO A 111 -2.75 -35.28 13.69
C PRO A 111 -1.67 -34.34 14.24
N LEU A 112 -1.44 -33.26 13.50
CA LEU A 112 -0.58 -32.17 13.94
C LEU A 112 -1.46 -31.10 14.64
N GLU A 113 -1.20 -30.86 15.90
CA GLU A 113 -1.80 -29.73 16.62
C GLU A 113 -0.81 -28.56 16.63
N TYR A 114 -1.30 -27.38 16.27
CA TYR A 114 -0.48 -26.18 16.19
C TYR A 114 -1.29 -24.94 16.50
N LYS A 115 -0.60 -23.84 16.78
CA LYS A 115 -1.17 -22.52 17.00
C LYS A 115 -0.20 -21.45 16.56
N PHE A 116 -0.73 -20.32 16.11
CA PHE A 116 0.08 -19.16 15.78
C PHE A 116 0.19 -18.22 16.98
N LEU A 117 1.27 -17.47 16.97
CA LEU A 117 1.53 -16.41 17.93
C LEU A 117 2.23 -15.25 17.23
N VAL A 118 2.22 -14.09 17.85
CA VAL A 118 3.01 -12.92 17.41
C VAL A 118 4.27 -12.86 18.25
N TRP A 119 5.38 -12.70 17.57
CA TRP A 119 6.73 -12.62 18.10
C TRP A 119 7.27 -11.21 17.93
N ASP A 120 7.92 -10.68 18.96
CA ASP A 120 8.63 -9.42 18.91
C ASP A 120 10.10 -9.65 18.54
N ASN A 121 10.53 -9.01 17.44
CA ASN A 121 11.89 -9.20 16.92
C ASN A 121 12.95 -8.46 17.77
N ASP A 122 12.57 -7.38 18.45
CA ASP A 122 13.48 -6.57 19.25
C ASP A 122 13.78 -7.25 20.60
N SER A 123 12.73 -7.62 21.33
CA SER A 123 12.87 -8.30 22.62
C SER A 123 13.16 -9.80 22.49
N ARG A 124 12.94 -10.38 21.32
CA ARG A 124 13.00 -11.82 21.04
C ARG A 124 12.11 -12.64 21.98
N GLN A 125 10.89 -12.18 22.17
CA GLN A 125 9.91 -12.79 23.06
C GLN A 125 8.55 -12.96 22.35
N PRO A 126 7.76 -13.98 22.71
CA PRO A 126 6.38 -14.10 22.28
C PRO A 126 5.55 -13.00 22.96
N LEU A 127 4.71 -12.30 22.18
CA LEU A 127 3.82 -11.24 22.68
C LEU A 127 2.44 -11.77 23.04
N TYR A 128 1.78 -12.40 22.11
CA TYR A 128 0.44 -12.97 22.32
C TYR A 128 0.14 -14.08 21.32
N TRP A 129 -0.76 -14.96 21.72
CA TRP A 129 -1.24 -16.06 20.92
C TRP A 129 -2.50 -15.67 20.14
N GLU A 130 -2.75 -16.35 19.03
CA GLU A 130 -4.08 -16.27 18.42
C GLU A 130 -5.14 -16.77 19.38
N SER A 131 -6.38 -16.29 19.24
CA SER A 131 -7.51 -16.72 20.06
C SER A 131 -8.01 -18.13 19.64
N ASP A 132 -9.04 -18.60 20.37
CA ASP A 132 -9.70 -19.88 20.18
C ASP A 132 -8.81 -21.11 20.43
N GLU A 133 -9.33 -22.28 20.05
CA GLU A 133 -8.67 -23.56 20.25
C GLU A 133 -7.47 -23.76 19.30
N ASN A 134 -6.65 -24.77 19.62
CA ASN A 134 -5.56 -25.18 18.77
C ASN A 134 -6.08 -25.59 17.38
N ARG A 135 -5.28 -25.34 16.37
CA ARG A 135 -5.57 -25.85 15.03
C ARG A 135 -5.13 -27.29 14.92
N ILE A 136 -5.92 -28.08 14.24
CA ILE A 136 -5.63 -29.51 14.02
C ILE A 136 -5.52 -29.74 12.52
N LEU A 137 -4.37 -30.19 12.07
CA LEU A 137 -4.18 -30.72 10.73
C LEU A 137 -4.22 -32.26 10.82
N SER A 138 -5.30 -32.79 10.28
CA SER A 138 -5.46 -34.24 10.13
C SER A 138 -4.49 -34.76 9.06
N LEU A 139 -4.48 -36.07 8.84
CA LEU A 139 -3.61 -36.70 7.87
C LEU A 139 -3.65 -35.98 6.50
N VAL A 140 -2.48 -35.56 6.02
CA VAL A 140 -2.29 -35.06 4.67
C VAL A 140 -1.44 -36.11 3.91
N PRO A 141 -2.06 -36.94 3.06
CA PRO A 141 -1.31 -37.89 2.24
C PRO A 141 -0.37 -37.12 1.30
N GLN A 142 0.90 -37.50 1.31
CA GLN A 142 1.90 -36.82 0.49
C GLN A 142 2.95 -37.83 -0.03
N LYS A 143 3.17 -37.79 -1.33
CA LYS A 143 4.20 -38.57 -2.00
C LYS A 143 5.52 -37.83 -2.09
N GLN A 144 6.56 -38.55 -2.44
CA GLN A 144 7.84 -37.95 -2.79
C GLN A 144 7.68 -36.97 -3.96
N GLY A 145 8.33 -35.80 -3.91
CA GLY A 145 8.25 -34.78 -4.94
C GLY A 145 6.98 -33.90 -4.87
N GLU A 146 6.10 -34.10 -3.89
CA GLU A 146 4.87 -33.31 -3.75
C GLU A 146 5.03 -32.16 -2.75
N THR A 147 4.47 -31.00 -3.12
CA THR A 147 4.24 -29.89 -2.21
C THR A 147 2.76 -29.79 -1.87
N VAL A 148 2.43 -29.82 -0.59
CA VAL A 148 1.09 -29.55 -0.08
C VAL A 148 1.04 -28.14 0.46
N VAL A 149 0.04 -27.36 0.03
CA VAL A 149 -0.16 -25.97 0.46
C VAL A 149 -1.48 -25.85 1.20
N ILE A 150 -1.41 -25.48 2.47
CA ILE A 150 -2.57 -25.11 3.30
C ILE A 150 -2.72 -23.60 3.23
N SER A 151 -3.82 -23.11 2.68
CA SER A 151 -4.08 -21.69 2.49
C SER A 151 -5.45 -21.26 3.02
N GLY A 152 -5.77 -19.98 2.90
CA GLY A 152 -7.06 -19.45 3.35
C GLY A 152 -7.18 -19.28 4.86
N LEU A 153 -6.11 -19.50 5.63
CA LEU A 153 -6.12 -19.28 7.08
C LEU A 153 -6.04 -17.80 7.42
N TYR A 154 -6.77 -17.40 8.46
CA TYR A 154 -6.69 -16.07 9.06
C TYR A 154 -6.22 -16.17 10.50
N PHE A 155 -5.32 -15.27 10.89
CA PHE A 155 -4.90 -15.14 12.28
C PHE A 155 -6.11 -14.73 13.12
N ARG A 156 -6.40 -15.48 14.16
CA ARG A 156 -7.52 -15.24 15.07
C ARG A 156 -7.11 -14.18 16.07
N ASP A 157 -7.18 -12.92 15.61
CA ASP A 157 -6.66 -11.78 16.33
C ASP A 157 -7.46 -11.52 17.61
N SER A 158 -6.78 -11.59 18.76
CA SER A 158 -7.33 -11.26 20.09
C SER A 158 -7.24 -9.77 20.42
N LEU A 159 -6.64 -8.96 19.54
CA LEU A 159 -6.52 -7.52 19.77
C LEU A 159 -7.89 -6.84 19.72
N PRO A 160 -8.08 -5.74 20.46
CA PRO A 160 -9.29 -4.94 20.39
C PRO A 160 -9.61 -4.51 18.96
N LEU A 161 -10.89 -4.29 18.67
CA LEU A 161 -11.30 -3.70 17.40
C LEU A 161 -10.47 -2.43 17.14
N TRP A 162 -9.81 -2.41 15.99
CA TRP A 162 -9.09 -1.22 15.57
C TRP A 162 -10.07 -0.10 15.26
N ARG A 163 -9.89 1.04 15.90
CA ARG A 163 -10.74 2.22 15.72
C ARG A 163 -9.87 3.39 15.27
N CYS A 164 -10.38 4.16 14.33
CA CYS A 164 -9.77 5.41 13.90
C CYS A 164 -10.83 6.44 13.57
N ALA A 165 -10.41 7.70 13.59
CA ALA A 165 -11.14 8.81 13.02
C ALA A 165 -10.40 9.35 11.80
N GLY A 166 -11.12 9.93 10.86
CA GLY A 166 -10.56 10.53 9.65
C GLY A 166 -11.55 11.45 8.98
N SER A 167 -11.06 12.22 8.02
CA SER A 167 -11.87 13.15 7.22
C SER A 167 -11.91 12.69 5.77
N VAL A 168 -13.05 12.90 5.11
CA VAL A 168 -13.22 12.76 3.67
C VAL A 168 -13.26 14.16 3.08
N ILE A 169 -12.27 14.53 2.29
CA ILE A 169 -12.14 15.89 1.76
C ILE A 169 -11.70 15.84 0.29
N PRO A 170 -12.42 16.50 -0.62
CA PRO A 170 -11.91 16.75 -1.96
C PRO A 170 -10.74 17.73 -1.88
N VAL A 171 -9.59 17.40 -2.49
CA VAL A 171 -8.42 18.30 -2.44
C VAL A 171 -8.74 19.67 -3.04
N PHE A 172 -9.52 19.73 -4.12
CA PHE A 172 -9.91 21.00 -4.75
C PHE A 172 -10.70 21.96 -3.83
N SER A 173 -11.31 21.44 -2.74
CA SER A 173 -12.04 22.27 -1.76
C SER A 173 -11.16 22.90 -0.69
N LEU A 174 -9.90 22.50 -0.59
CA LEU A 174 -8.97 23.10 0.35
C LEU A 174 -8.63 24.53 -0.04
N ARG A 175 -8.35 25.36 0.96
CA ARG A 175 -7.94 26.74 0.77
C ARG A 175 -6.91 27.14 1.81
N SER A 176 -5.83 27.75 1.35
CA SER A 176 -4.85 28.44 2.15
C SER A 176 -4.46 29.77 1.48
N GLU A 177 -3.63 30.55 2.13
CA GLU A 177 -3.06 31.77 1.53
C GLU A 177 -2.18 31.45 0.31
N LYS A 178 -1.66 30.21 0.20
CA LYS A 178 -0.79 29.77 -0.89
C LYS A 178 -1.53 29.10 -2.03
N SER A 179 -2.80 28.74 -1.85
CA SER A 179 -3.61 28.13 -2.92
C SER A 179 -3.71 29.07 -4.13
N PHE A 180 -3.95 28.48 -5.29
CA PHE A 180 -4.15 29.24 -6.54
C PHE A 180 -5.61 29.14 -7.02
N GLY A 181 -6.56 29.57 -6.18
CA GLY A 181 -8.00 29.48 -6.47
C GLY A 181 -8.58 28.06 -6.38
N VAL A 182 -7.78 27.07 -6.07
CA VAL A 182 -8.13 25.68 -5.87
C VAL A 182 -7.17 25.05 -4.87
N GLY A 183 -7.62 24.09 -4.08
CA GLY A 183 -6.72 23.33 -3.23
C GLY A 183 -5.79 22.44 -4.07
N ASP A 184 -4.56 22.33 -3.66
CA ASP A 184 -3.51 21.60 -4.37
C ASP A 184 -2.66 20.71 -3.45
N LEU A 185 -1.58 20.14 -3.96
CA LEU A 185 -0.69 19.25 -3.20
C LEU A 185 -0.03 19.93 -2.01
N GLY A 186 0.24 21.24 -2.08
CA GLY A 186 0.73 22.03 -0.95
C GLY A 186 -0.30 22.14 0.17
N ASP A 187 -1.56 22.37 -0.19
CA ASP A 187 -2.68 22.41 0.76
C ASP A 187 -2.92 21.03 1.39
N LEU A 188 -2.72 19.94 0.63
CA LEU A 188 -2.82 18.60 1.16
C LEU A 188 -1.75 18.32 2.23
N HIS A 189 -0.54 18.83 2.08
CA HIS A 189 0.49 18.75 3.14
C HIS A 189 0.02 19.41 4.43
N MET A 190 -0.59 20.60 4.35
CA MET A 190 -1.12 21.30 5.53
C MET A 190 -2.30 20.54 6.15
N LEU A 191 -3.14 19.89 5.34
CA LEU A 191 -4.22 19.04 5.83
C LEU A 191 -3.66 17.82 6.59
N VAL A 192 -2.59 17.20 6.10
CA VAL A 192 -1.92 16.08 6.80
C VAL A 192 -1.39 16.53 8.16
N ASP A 193 -0.76 17.70 8.23
CA ASP A 193 -0.27 18.25 9.49
C ASP A 193 -1.42 18.55 10.48
N TRP A 194 -2.52 19.06 9.99
CA TRP A 194 -3.72 19.28 10.79
C TRP A 194 -4.32 17.97 11.30
N ALA A 195 -4.44 16.97 10.43
CA ALA A 195 -4.94 15.64 10.80
C ALA A 195 -4.07 14.99 11.88
N ARG A 196 -2.74 15.12 11.76
CA ARG A 196 -1.79 14.66 12.78
C ARG A 196 -2.02 15.35 14.13
N LYS A 197 -2.18 16.68 14.14
CA LYS A 197 -2.43 17.47 15.36
C LYS A 197 -3.78 17.13 16.03
N THR A 198 -4.77 16.72 15.25
CA THR A 198 -6.11 16.31 15.72
C THR A 198 -6.25 14.81 15.94
N HIS A 199 -5.11 14.06 15.89
CA HIS A 199 -5.06 12.61 16.07
C HIS A 199 -5.92 11.81 15.09
N GLN A 200 -6.20 12.36 13.92
CA GLN A 200 -6.81 11.60 12.83
C GLN A 200 -5.78 10.65 12.21
N ARG A 201 -6.22 9.49 11.79
CA ARG A 201 -5.35 8.45 11.22
C ARG A 201 -5.57 8.20 9.73
N ILE A 202 -6.68 8.70 9.19
CA ILE A 202 -7.04 8.52 7.79
C ILE A 202 -7.50 9.85 7.22
N ILE A 203 -7.03 10.17 6.04
CA ILE A 203 -7.58 11.19 5.16
C ILE A 203 -8.01 10.44 3.89
N GLN A 204 -9.28 10.57 3.53
CA GLN A 204 -9.80 10.08 2.26
C GLN A 204 -9.98 11.28 1.33
N VAL A 205 -9.35 11.23 0.17
CA VAL A 205 -9.52 12.24 -0.89
C VAL A 205 -10.35 11.67 -2.03
N LEU A 206 -11.00 12.53 -2.82
CA LEU A 206 -11.58 12.11 -4.08
C LEU A 206 -10.48 11.84 -5.11
N PRO A 207 -10.79 11.15 -6.22
CA PRO A 207 -9.80 10.92 -7.27
C PRO A 207 -9.13 12.23 -7.70
N MET A 208 -7.82 12.21 -7.83
CA MET A 208 -7.00 13.35 -8.24
C MET A 208 -6.40 13.14 -9.63
N ASN A 209 -6.82 12.09 -10.30
CA ASN A 209 -6.32 11.74 -11.62
C ASN A 209 -6.76 12.77 -12.68
N ASP A 210 -6.00 12.84 -13.75
CA ASP A 210 -6.28 13.78 -14.84
C ASP A 210 -7.57 13.44 -15.56
N THR A 211 -8.43 14.44 -15.69
CA THR A 211 -9.72 14.39 -16.38
C THR A 211 -9.77 15.38 -17.57
N THR A 212 -8.63 15.98 -17.93
CA THR A 212 -8.55 17.07 -18.90
C THR A 212 -8.77 16.55 -20.34
N MET A 213 -9.95 16.77 -20.90
CA MET A 213 -10.31 16.40 -22.27
C MET A 213 -10.67 17.62 -23.12
N THR A 214 -11.47 18.53 -22.57
CA THR A 214 -12.05 19.68 -23.28
C THR A 214 -11.49 21.01 -22.82
N HIS A 215 -10.76 21.04 -21.74
CA HIS A 215 -10.26 22.20 -21.01
C HIS A 215 -11.39 23.16 -20.53
N THR A 216 -12.59 22.62 -20.39
CA THR A 216 -13.77 23.35 -19.87
C THR A 216 -14.19 22.81 -18.51
N TRP A 217 -15.12 23.48 -17.86
CA TRP A 217 -15.66 23.05 -16.57
C TRP A 217 -16.25 21.62 -16.58
N VAL A 218 -16.58 21.08 -17.74
CA VAL A 218 -17.07 19.69 -17.90
C VAL A 218 -16.03 18.67 -17.38
N ASP A 219 -14.75 19.00 -17.50
CA ASP A 219 -13.64 18.17 -17.04
C ASP A 219 -13.43 18.20 -15.51
N SER A 220 -14.19 19.05 -14.79
CA SER A 220 -14.08 19.15 -13.33
C SER A 220 -14.58 17.93 -12.55
N TYR A 221 -15.26 16.98 -13.25
CA TYR A 221 -15.79 15.78 -12.62
C TYR A 221 -14.69 14.74 -12.35
N PRO A 222 -14.32 14.47 -11.08
CA PRO A 222 -13.11 13.73 -10.74
C PRO A 222 -13.15 12.24 -11.10
N TYR A 223 -14.30 11.71 -11.45
CA TYR A 223 -14.48 10.29 -11.78
C TYR A 223 -14.37 9.96 -13.28
N SER A 224 -14.14 10.97 -14.13
CA SER A 224 -13.98 10.81 -15.58
C SER A 224 -12.50 10.86 -16.00
N ALA A 225 -11.63 10.14 -15.27
CA ALA A 225 -10.20 10.17 -15.49
C ALA A 225 -9.80 9.60 -16.87
N ILE A 226 -8.91 10.32 -17.56
CA ILE A 226 -8.28 9.88 -18.82
C ILE A 226 -7.05 9.01 -18.56
N SER A 227 -6.51 9.06 -17.36
CA SER A 227 -5.37 8.26 -16.92
C SER A 227 -5.55 7.83 -15.46
N ILE A 228 -5.21 6.58 -15.16
CA ILE A 228 -5.15 6.10 -13.77
C ILE A 228 -3.82 6.41 -13.08
N TYR A 229 -2.84 6.95 -13.80
CA TYR A 229 -1.51 7.27 -13.30
C TYR A 229 -1.26 8.77 -13.20
N ALA A 230 -1.63 9.53 -14.23
CA ALA A 230 -1.40 10.97 -14.27
C ALA A 230 -2.32 11.70 -13.30
N LEU A 231 -1.77 12.68 -12.59
CA LEU A 231 -2.53 13.57 -11.73
C LEU A 231 -2.99 14.79 -12.52
N HIS A 232 -4.17 15.29 -12.17
CA HIS A 232 -4.76 16.46 -12.80
C HIS A 232 -3.88 17.72 -12.58
N PRO A 233 -3.53 18.46 -13.64
CA PRO A 233 -2.62 19.63 -13.53
C PRO A 233 -3.06 20.69 -12.55
N MET A 234 -4.37 20.82 -12.28
CA MET A 234 -4.86 21.79 -11.32
C MET A 234 -4.34 21.58 -9.89
N TYR A 235 -3.88 20.37 -9.54
CA TYR A 235 -3.35 20.05 -8.22
C TYR A 235 -1.86 20.35 -8.05
N VAL A 236 -1.19 20.86 -9.08
CA VAL A 236 0.21 21.26 -8.99
C VAL A 236 0.36 22.43 -8.00
N ASP A 237 1.24 22.27 -7.02
CA ASP A 237 1.70 23.39 -6.18
C ASP A 237 2.72 24.21 -6.95
N LEU A 238 2.31 25.37 -7.43
CA LEU A 238 3.18 26.27 -8.21
C LEU A 238 4.37 26.78 -7.40
N SER A 239 4.23 26.90 -6.07
CA SER A 239 5.32 27.35 -5.21
C SER A 239 6.44 26.32 -5.10
N ALA A 240 6.11 25.03 -5.25
CA ALA A 240 7.08 23.94 -5.27
C ALA A 240 7.87 23.83 -6.57
N LEU A 241 7.32 24.34 -7.69
CA LEU A 241 8.07 24.40 -8.96
C LEU A 241 9.20 25.43 -8.90
N GLY A 242 8.97 26.55 -8.22
CA GLY A 242 9.90 27.68 -8.16
C GLY A 242 9.29 28.96 -8.70
N THR A 243 10.08 30.03 -8.72
CA THR A 243 9.63 31.38 -9.15
C THR A 243 10.09 31.66 -10.57
N LEU A 244 9.22 32.25 -11.38
CA LEU A 244 9.59 32.74 -12.72
C LEU A 244 10.69 33.77 -12.62
N LYS A 245 11.66 33.75 -13.53
CA LYS A 245 12.78 34.69 -13.59
C LYS A 245 12.34 36.09 -13.99
N ASP A 246 11.29 36.21 -14.78
CA ASP A 246 10.72 37.49 -15.17
C ASP A 246 9.87 38.06 -14.03
N PRO A 247 10.27 39.20 -13.42
CA PRO A 247 9.54 39.79 -12.30
C PRO A 247 8.13 40.27 -12.66
N GLU A 248 7.91 40.73 -13.91
CA GLU A 248 6.59 41.20 -14.35
C GLU A 248 5.64 40.00 -14.47
N ARG A 249 6.12 38.88 -15.02
CA ARG A 249 5.34 37.62 -15.10
C ARG A 249 5.07 37.04 -13.71
N ALA A 250 6.07 37.03 -12.83
CA ALA A 250 5.88 36.58 -11.45
C ALA A 250 4.82 37.43 -10.72
N ALA A 251 4.87 38.77 -10.87
CA ALA A 251 3.87 39.68 -10.30
C ALA A 251 2.47 39.49 -10.91
N PHE A 252 2.38 39.24 -12.20
CA PHE A 252 1.13 38.90 -12.87
C PHE A 252 0.45 37.67 -12.27
N TYR A 253 1.19 36.56 -12.13
CA TYR A 253 0.63 35.31 -11.53
C TYR A 253 0.31 35.48 -10.05
N ALA A 254 1.10 36.25 -9.29
CA ALA A 254 0.77 36.57 -7.90
C ALA A 254 -0.53 37.38 -7.79
N GLY A 255 -0.79 38.30 -8.74
CA GLY A 255 -2.07 38.99 -8.85
C GLY A 255 -3.24 38.05 -9.14
N LYS A 256 -3.05 37.12 -10.10
CA LYS A 256 -4.07 36.10 -10.44
C LYS A 256 -4.34 35.14 -9.29
N GLN A 257 -3.34 34.76 -8.55
CA GLN A 257 -3.50 33.96 -7.34
C GLN A 257 -4.44 34.63 -6.32
N LYS A 258 -4.19 35.90 -6.03
CA LYS A 258 -5.04 36.69 -5.11
C LYS A 258 -6.47 36.84 -5.62
N GLU A 259 -6.64 37.13 -6.93
CA GLU A 259 -7.94 37.23 -7.58
C GLU A 259 -8.74 35.92 -7.45
N LEU A 260 -8.14 34.79 -7.82
CA LEU A 260 -8.81 33.51 -7.81
C LEU A 260 -9.06 33.00 -6.39
N ASN A 261 -8.16 33.26 -5.44
CA ASN A 261 -8.36 32.91 -4.04
C ASN A 261 -9.46 33.71 -3.36
N ALA A 262 -9.78 34.88 -3.85
CA ALA A 262 -10.86 35.73 -3.33
C ALA A 262 -12.26 35.28 -3.79
N LYS A 263 -12.36 34.32 -4.74
CA LYS A 263 -13.64 33.79 -5.22
C LYS A 263 -14.21 32.79 -4.23
N ASP A 264 -15.51 32.83 -3.99
CA ASP A 264 -16.23 31.90 -3.12
C ASP A 264 -16.29 30.47 -3.69
N THR A 265 -16.16 30.34 -4.99
CA THR A 265 -16.20 29.06 -5.72
C THR A 265 -14.94 28.88 -6.57
N VAL A 266 -14.61 27.61 -6.87
CA VAL A 266 -13.52 27.31 -7.80
C VAL A 266 -13.92 27.72 -9.21
N ASP A 267 -13.15 28.61 -9.81
CA ASP A 267 -13.23 28.91 -11.24
C ASP A 267 -12.31 27.96 -12.00
N TYR A 268 -12.85 26.80 -12.36
CA TYR A 268 -12.08 25.69 -12.90
C TYR A 268 -11.26 26.10 -14.15
N GLU A 269 -11.89 26.80 -15.09
CA GLU A 269 -11.27 27.15 -16.36
C GLU A 269 -10.14 28.17 -16.18
N GLU A 270 -10.37 29.21 -15.39
CA GLU A 270 -9.35 30.23 -15.11
C GLU A 270 -8.18 29.64 -14.28
N VAL A 271 -8.48 28.79 -13.30
CA VAL A 271 -7.45 28.08 -12.51
C VAL A 271 -6.57 27.23 -13.43
N LEU A 272 -7.20 26.40 -14.26
CA LEU A 272 -6.46 25.50 -15.15
C LEU A 272 -5.62 26.28 -16.16
N LYS A 273 -6.20 27.31 -16.79
CA LYS A 273 -5.51 28.18 -17.74
C LYS A 273 -4.26 28.82 -17.16
N TYR A 274 -4.37 29.43 -15.97
CA TYR A 274 -3.22 30.11 -15.38
C TYR A 274 -2.19 29.14 -14.76
N LYS A 275 -2.61 28.01 -14.18
CA LYS A 275 -1.66 27.01 -13.70
C LYS A 275 -0.88 26.38 -14.85
N LEU A 276 -1.55 26.01 -15.94
CA LEU A 276 -0.86 25.48 -17.13
C LEU A 276 0.05 26.52 -17.77
N GLY A 277 -0.41 27.79 -17.88
CA GLY A 277 0.42 28.88 -18.39
C GLY A 277 1.69 29.08 -17.56
N TYR A 278 1.57 29.06 -16.22
CA TYR A 278 2.72 29.15 -15.33
C TYR A 278 3.70 27.99 -15.55
N CYS A 279 3.19 26.76 -15.62
CA CYS A 279 4.01 25.57 -15.86
C CYS A 279 4.74 25.65 -17.19
N GLN A 280 4.09 26.12 -18.26
CA GLN A 280 4.70 26.29 -19.58
C GLN A 280 5.81 27.36 -19.56
N GLU A 281 5.57 28.52 -18.95
CA GLU A 281 6.57 29.59 -18.84
C GLU A 281 7.76 29.15 -17.96
N TYR A 282 7.49 28.48 -16.84
CA TYR A 282 8.55 27.95 -16.00
C TYR A 282 9.38 26.90 -16.75
N PHE A 283 8.74 25.98 -17.48
CA PHE A 283 9.42 24.98 -18.27
C PHE A 283 10.26 25.58 -19.40
N ALA A 284 9.77 26.63 -20.05
CA ALA A 284 10.54 27.32 -21.09
C ALA A 284 11.85 27.94 -20.56
N GLY A 285 11.83 28.40 -19.29
CA GLY A 285 13.00 28.97 -18.62
C GLY A 285 13.94 27.92 -18.00
N GLU A 286 13.39 26.99 -17.25
CA GLU A 286 14.14 26.10 -16.36
C GLU A 286 14.03 24.60 -16.75
N GLY A 287 13.00 24.22 -17.52
CA GLY A 287 12.63 22.82 -17.73
C GLY A 287 13.73 21.99 -18.42
N LYS A 288 14.50 22.61 -19.33
CA LYS A 288 15.59 21.89 -20.01
C LYS A 288 16.65 21.37 -19.03
N ALA A 289 16.94 22.12 -17.98
CA ALA A 289 17.88 21.70 -16.95
C ALA A 289 17.32 20.51 -16.13
N VAL A 290 16.01 20.50 -15.88
CA VAL A 290 15.34 19.40 -15.16
C VAL A 290 15.39 18.11 -15.96
N LEU A 291 15.21 18.16 -17.27
CA LEU A 291 15.25 16.96 -18.14
C LEU A 291 16.59 16.22 -18.10
N ASP A 292 17.67 16.92 -17.76
CA ASP A 292 19.01 16.35 -17.68
C ASP A 292 19.34 15.77 -16.30
N THR A 293 18.49 15.96 -15.29
CA THR A 293 18.72 15.46 -13.94
C THR A 293 18.60 13.93 -13.87
N PRO A 294 19.38 13.28 -12.98
CA PRO A 294 19.24 11.85 -12.73
C PRO A 294 17.84 11.44 -12.29
N GLU A 295 17.21 12.26 -11.43
CA GLU A 295 15.87 12.03 -10.88
C GLU A 295 14.81 11.99 -11.98
N PHE A 296 14.88 12.91 -12.95
CA PHE A 296 13.96 12.90 -14.09
C PHE A 296 14.16 11.69 -14.99
N LYS A 297 15.42 11.33 -15.26
CA LYS A 297 15.77 10.17 -16.10
C LYS A 297 15.29 8.86 -15.44
N GLU A 298 15.47 8.73 -14.14
CA GLU A 298 14.96 7.60 -13.39
C GLU A 298 13.42 7.53 -13.41
N PHE A 299 12.75 8.67 -13.16
CA PHE A 299 11.29 8.77 -13.24
C PHE A 299 10.78 8.34 -14.63
N LEU A 300 11.41 8.84 -15.69
CA LEU A 300 11.04 8.50 -17.06
C LEU A 300 11.20 7.00 -17.32
N ALA A 301 12.35 6.41 -16.95
CA ALA A 301 12.61 4.99 -17.14
C ALA A 301 11.61 4.09 -16.39
N GLN A 302 11.22 4.47 -15.17
CA GLN A 302 10.25 3.71 -14.38
C GLN A 302 8.82 3.82 -14.89
N ASN A 303 8.48 4.91 -15.59
CA ASN A 303 7.11 5.25 -15.96
C ASN A 303 6.86 5.28 -17.48
N GLU A 304 7.83 4.98 -18.31
CA GLU A 304 7.78 5.10 -19.76
C GLU A 304 6.54 4.42 -20.38
N SER A 305 6.18 3.26 -19.86
CA SER A 305 5.07 2.44 -20.38
C SER A 305 3.71 3.13 -20.39
N TRP A 306 3.45 4.02 -19.44
CA TRP A 306 2.21 4.79 -19.38
C TRP A 306 2.39 6.27 -19.71
N LEU A 307 3.56 6.84 -19.38
CA LEU A 307 3.83 8.26 -19.53
C LEU A 307 3.92 8.69 -21.00
N MET A 308 4.58 7.88 -21.84
CA MET A 308 4.74 8.22 -23.26
C MET A 308 3.41 8.20 -24.02
N PRO A 309 2.54 7.17 -23.89
CA PRO A 309 1.19 7.23 -24.49
C PRO A 309 0.36 8.40 -23.97
N TYR A 310 0.41 8.68 -22.67
CA TYR A 310 -0.31 9.79 -22.05
C TYR A 310 0.17 11.14 -22.60
N ALA A 311 1.49 11.40 -22.61
CA ALA A 311 2.07 12.63 -23.13
C ALA A 311 1.83 12.84 -24.65
N THR A 312 1.66 11.74 -25.40
CA THR A 312 1.31 11.81 -26.82
C THR A 312 -0.16 12.17 -27.01
N TYR A 313 -1.02 11.77 -26.09
CA TYR A 313 -2.45 12.08 -26.12
C TYR A 313 -2.72 13.56 -25.76
N CYS A 314 -2.05 14.09 -24.72
CA CYS A 314 -2.15 15.49 -24.31
C CYS A 314 -1.50 16.45 -25.33
#